data_e523e652de1495936c52d7f93ce671c2
#
_entry.id   e523e652de1495936c52d7f93ce671c2
#
_cell.length_a   1.000
_cell.length_b   1.000
_cell.length_c   1.000
_cell.angle_alpha   90.00
_cell.angle_beta   90.00
_cell.angle_gamma   90.00
#
_symmetry.space_group_name_H-M   'P 1'
#
loop_
_entity.id
_entity.type
_entity.pdbx_description
1 polymer ?
#
loop_
_entity_poly.entity_id
_entity_poly.type
_entity_poly.pdbx_seq_one_letter_code
_entity_poly.pdbx_strand_id
1 'polypeptide(L)'
;MRILVTGCCGFIGSHTTEKLLKNSNDVYGIDNMNNYYDSKIKYDNLNILKEYPNFKFKKDDICTTTIISEFKPDVIVHLASMAGVRYSIENPKEYIRVNIEGFIHILEECKKNNINKIIYASSSSVYGLNEKVPFCENDNIKLCNSPYACSKLSMEIFAKTYYQLFGINSIGLRFFTVYGPRGRPDMAPYKFLNAIINNKEITKYGNGESYRDYTYIDDIVNGIIGSINNIDKIKFNIYNLGNSDPVTLNEFIDICSKVVGKIPKIKTLGNQKGDVPYTFANIEKARLDLSYNPKIKLEVGLRLMYESMV
;
A
#
# COMPACT_ATOMS: atom_id res chain seq x y z
N MET A 1 4.94 19.06 -11.82
CA MET A 1 3.50 18.88 -11.63
C MET A 1 3.12 19.21 -10.20
N ARG A 2 1.87 19.63 -9.99
CA ARG A 2 1.28 19.81 -8.65
C ARG A 2 0.57 18.52 -8.25
N ILE A 3 1.05 17.84 -7.22
CA ILE A 3 0.56 16.51 -6.85
C ILE A 3 0.04 16.55 -5.41
N LEU A 4 -1.21 16.12 -5.21
CA LEU A 4 -1.76 15.90 -3.88
C LEU A 4 -1.52 14.44 -3.47
N VAL A 5 -0.84 14.23 -2.33
CA VAL A 5 -0.66 12.89 -1.76
C VAL A 5 -1.45 12.79 -0.47
N THR A 6 -2.46 11.92 -0.41
CA THR A 6 -3.16 11.61 0.83
C THR A 6 -2.49 10.43 1.53
N GLY A 7 -2.42 10.46 2.86
CA GLY A 7 -1.68 9.46 3.64
C GLY A 7 -0.15 9.60 3.50
N CYS A 8 0.33 10.81 3.25
CA CYS A 8 1.72 11.11 2.95
C CYS A 8 2.70 10.77 4.08
N CYS A 9 2.23 10.65 5.33
CA CYS A 9 3.06 10.29 6.48
C CYS A 9 3.07 8.78 6.77
N GLY A 10 2.27 8.00 6.04
CA GLY A 10 2.26 6.54 6.12
C GLY A 10 3.49 5.91 5.42
N PHE A 11 3.62 4.59 5.51
CA PHE A 11 4.73 3.84 4.94
C PHE A 11 4.90 4.12 3.43
N ILE A 12 3.95 3.69 2.60
CA ILE A 12 4.02 3.86 1.13
C ILE A 12 3.95 5.35 0.78
N GLY A 13 3.11 6.11 1.49
CA GLY A 13 2.90 7.54 1.27
C GLY A 13 4.19 8.36 1.43
N SER A 14 4.98 8.11 2.48
CA SER A 14 6.20 8.87 2.73
C SER A 14 7.28 8.61 1.68
N HIS A 15 7.47 7.36 1.25
CA HIS A 15 8.40 7.03 0.17
C HIS A 15 7.95 7.59 -1.19
N THR A 16 6.65 7.50 -1.49
CA THR A 16 6.08 8.06 -2.72
C THR A 16 6.25 9.58 -2.75
N THR A 17 5.91 10.27 -1.66
CA THR A 17 6.05 11.72 -1.53
C THR A 17 7.50 12.14 -1.71
N GLU A 18 8.43 11.50 -1.01
CA GLU A 18 9.86 11.76 -1.12
C GLU A 18 10.37 11.59 -2.55
N LYS A 19 9.96 10.52 -3.23
CA LYS A 19 10.34 10.28 -4.64
C LYS A 19 9.79 11.35 -5.58
N LEU A 20 8.55 11.78 -5.38
CA LEU A 20 7.94 12.86 -6.15
C LEU A 20 8.66 14.18 -5.96
N LEU A 21 9.05 14.51 -4.73
CA LEU A 21 9.83 15.72 -4.40
C LEU A 21 11.22 15.71 -5.05
N LYS A 22 11.92 14.57 -4.97
CA LYS A 22 13.22 14.35 -5.66
C LYS A 22 13.12 14.50 -7.18
N ASN A 23 11.95 14.20 -7.75
CA ASN A 23 11.65 14.40 -9.17
C ASN A 23 11.14 15.83 -9.47
N SER A 24 11.40 16.81 -8.59
CA SER A 24 11.06 18.24 -8.76
C SER A 24 9.56 18.52 -8.97
N ASN A 25 8.67 17.72 -8.36
CA ASN A 25 7.24 18.02 -8.32
C ASN A 25 6.92 18.90 -7.11
N ASP A 26 5.90 19.76 -7.22
CA ASP A 26 5.29 20.45 -6.09
C ASP A 26 4.30 19.50 -5.42
N VAL A 27 4.58 19.09 -4.19
CA VAL A 27 3.74 18.12 -3.49
C VAL A 27 3.03 18.74 -2.30
N TYR A 28 1.73 18.58 -2.26
CA TYR A 28 0.94 18.84 -1.05
C TYR A 28 0.56 17.51 -0.40
N GLY A 29 1.00 17.28 0.83
CA GLY A 29 0.68 16.09 1.60
C GLY A 29 -0.42 16.34 2.61
N ILE A 30 -1.38 15.42 2.73
CA ILE A 30 -2.32 15.38 3.86
C ILE A 30 -2.26 14.03 4.56
N ASP A 31 -2.37 14.05 5.89
CA ASP A 31 -2.51 12.87 6.75
C ASP A 31 -3.25 13.29 8.02
N ASN A 32 -4.14 12.44 8.53
CA ASN A 32 -4.84 12.75 9.78
C ASN A 32 -4.03 12.41 11.03
N MET A 33 -2.85 11.82 10.85
CA MET A 33 -1.91 11.44 11.92
C MET A 33 -2.57 10.53 12.97
N ASN A 34 -3.46 9.61 12.53
CA ASN A 34 -4.15 8.69 13.44
C ASN A 34 -3.16 7.79 14.20
N ASN A 35 -3.64 7.24 15.29
CA ASN A 35 -2.88 6.40 16.22
C ASN A 35 -3.09 4.89 16.00
N TYR A 36 -3.39 4.46 14.77
CA TYR A 36 -3.52 3.04 14.44
C TYR A 36 -2.24 2.24 14.80
N TYR A 37 -1.09 2.86 14.64
CA TYR A 37 0.19 2.46 15.23
C TYR A 37 0.87 3.70 15.82
N ASP A 38 2.03 3.55 16.44
CA ASP A 38 2.74 4.67 17.10
C ASP A 38 2.88 5.85 16.12
N SER A 39 2.21 6.95 16.44
CA SER A 39 2.19 8.16 15.61
C SER A 39 3.57 8.81 15.48
N LYS A 40 4.51 8.50 16.38
CA LYS A 40 5.90 8.97 16.27
C LYS A 40 6.50 8.62 14.91
N ILE A 41 6.24 7.41 14.38
CA ILE A 41 6.72 6.98 13.07
C ILE A 41 6.20 7.92 11.96
N LYS A 42 4.95 8.37 12.04
CA LYS A 42 4.39 9.33 11.07
C LYS A 42 5.03 10.71 11.19
N TYR A 43 5.32 11.18 12.40
CA TYR A 43 6.02 12.44 12.61
C TYR A 43 7.47 12.38 12.13
N ASP A 44 8.17 11.27 12.34
CA ASP A 44 9.52 11.06 11.82
C ASP A 44 9.52 11.10 10.28
N ASN A 45 8.56 10.44 9.64
CA ASN A 45 8.36 10.51 8.18
C ASN A 45 8.07 11.94 7.71
N LEU A 46 7.20 12.67 8.42
CA LEU A 46 6.87 14.05 8.11
C LEU A 46 8.10 14.97 8.20
N ASN A 47 8.96 14.77 9.19
CA ASN A 47 10.17 15.56 9.36
C ASN A 47 11.12 15.40 8.16
N ILE A 48 11.28 14.17 7.64
CA ILE A 48 12.06 13.93 6.42
C ILE A 48 11.47 14.72 5.22
N LEU A 49 10.15 14.69 5.07
CA LEU A 49 9.48 15.36 3.95
C LEU A 49 9.59 16.89 4.03
N LYS A 50 9.58 17.46 5.23
CA LYS A 50 9.71 18.91 5.46
C LYS A 50 11.06 19.49 5.07
N GLU A 51 12.09 18.65 4.89
CA GLU A 51 13.40 19.11 4.39
C GLU A 51 13.35 19.55 2.93
N TYR A 52 12.31 19.19 2.18
CA TYR A 52 12.14 19.56 0.78
C TYR A 52 11.36 20.87 0.63
N PRO A 53 11.92 21.91 -0.02
CA PRO A 53 11.29 23.23 -0.14
C PRO A 53 9.99 23.23 -0.98
N ASN A 54 9.81 22.23 -1.84
CA ASN A 54 8.65 22.01 -2.69
C ASN A 54 7.58 21.12 -2.04
N PHE A 55 7.66 20.91 -0.71
CA PHE A 55 6.67 20.18 0.08
C PHE A 55 5.82 21.10 0.93
N LYS A 56 4.51 20.89 0.91
CA LYS A 56 3.55 21.49 1.86
C LYS A 56 2.75 20.38 2.55
N PHE A 57 2.41 20.61 3.81
CA PHE A 57 1.67 19.65 4.62
C PHE A 57 0.51 20.28 5.36
N LYS A 58 -0.61 19.58 5.43
CA LYS A 58 -1.74 19.87 6.31
C LYS A 58 -2.16 18.60 7.04
N LYS A 59 -2.31 18.67 8.37
CA LYS A 59 -2.99 17.62 9.12
C LYS A 59 -4.48 17.73 8.81
N ASP A 60 -5.02 16.77 8.06
CA ASP A 60 -6.40 16.83 7.56
C ASP A 60 -7.00 15.42 7.39
N ASP A 61 -8.34 15.32 7.41
CA ASP A 61 -9.06 14.06 7.22
C ASP A 61 -9.65 14.01 5.80
N ILE A 62 -9.41 12.90 5.10
CA ILE A 62 -9.92 12.69 3.73
C ILE A 62 -11.45 12.68 3.64
N CYS A 63 -12.15 12.48 4.75
CA CYS A 63 -13.62 12.51 4.77
C CYS A 63 -14.21 13.94 4.76
N THR A 64 -13.39 14.99 5.00
CA THR A 64 -13.86 16.37 5.16
C THR A 64 -12.97 17.41 4.51
N THR A 65 -11.85 17.00 3.94
CA THR A 65 -10.83 17.92 3.38
C THR A 65 -11.38 18.75 2.22
N THR A 66 -11.01 20.02 2.18
CA THR A 66 -11.26 20.95 1.06
C THR A 66 -10.01 21.28 0.27
N ILE A 67 -8.89 20.63 0.58
CA ILE A 67 -7.57 20.96 0.02
C ILE A 67 -7.50 20.90 -1.50
N ILE A 68 -8.35 20.09 -2.14
CA ILE A 68 -8.41 19.96 -3.59
C ILE A 68 -8.78 21.28 -4.25
N SER A 69 -9.76 22.01 -3.68
CA SER A 69 -10.17 23.33 -4.17
C SER A 69 -9.09 24.40 -3.99
N GLU A 70 -8.33 24.33 -2.88
CA GLU A 70 -7.29 25.29 -2.54
C GLU A 70 -6.00 25.06 -3.37
N PHE A 71 -5.58 23.80 -3.45
CA PHE A 71 -4.32 23.44 -4.10
C PHE A 71 -4.46 23.22 -5.61
N LYS A 72 -5.60 22.77 -6.11
CA LYS A 72 -5.88 22.44 -7.52
C LYS A 72 -4.79 21.55 -8.13
N PRO A 73 -4.64 20.32 -7.66
CA PRO A 73 -3.60 19.40 -8.14
C PRO A 73 -3.82 18.98 -9.60
N ASP A 74 -2.72 18.69 -10.32
CA ASP A 74 -2.76 18.08 -11.65
C ASP A 74 -3.15 16.59 -11.55
N VAL A 75 -2.75 15.93 -10.45
CA VAL A 75 -3.05 14.52 -10.15
C VAL A 75 -3.11 14.29 -8.65
N ILE A 76 -3.96 13.39 -8.21
CA ILE A 76 -4.07 12.94 -6.82
C ILE A 76 -3.49 11.52 -6.70
N VAL A 77 -2.63 11.32 -5.71
CA VAL A 77 -2.14 10.00 -5.29
C VAL A 77 -2.79 9.68 -3.93
N HIS A 78 -3.85 8.89 -3.98
CA HIS A 78 -4.69 8.58 -2.83
C HIS A 78 -4.23 7.30 -2.14
N LEU A 79 -3.39 7.45 -1.11
CA LEU A 79 -2.85 6.35 -0.29
C LEU A 79 -3.42 6.33 1.13
N ALA A 80 -4.14 7.36 1.56
CA ALA A 80 -4.82 7.39 2.85
C ALA A 80 -5.88 6.30 2.91
N SER A 81 -5.73 5.37 3.84
CA SER A 81 -6.75 4.35 4.10
C SER A 81 -6.48 3.63 5.42
N MET A 82 -7.50 3.05 6.01
CA MET A 82 -7.33 2.03 7.03
C MET A 82 -6.90 0.74 6.34
N ALA A 83 -5.82 0.13 6.82
CA ALA A 83 -5.25 -1.08 6.24
C ALA A 83 -5.12 -2.19 7.30
N GLY A 84 -5.14 -3.45 6.85
CA GLY A 84 -5.01 -4.63 7.72
C GLY A 84 -6.31 -5.42 7.83
N VAL A 85 -6.21 -6.69 7.49
CA VAL A 85 -7.35 -7.63 7.47
C VAL A 85 -7.92 -7.83 8.87
N ARG A 86 -7.05 -8.11 9.86
CA ARG A 86 -7.49 -8.48 11.22
C ARG A 86 -8.21 -7.35 11.93
N TYR A 87 -7.61 -6.16 11.95
CA TYR A 87 -8.21 -5.00 12.59
C TYR A 87 -9.56 -4.61 11.94
N SER A 88 -9.74 -4.89 10.64
CA SER A 88 -11.01 -4.63 9.96
C SER A 88 -12.16 -5.51 10.46
N ILE A 89 -11.87 -6.72 10.94
CA ILE A 89 -12.87 -7.63 11.49
C ILE A 89 -13.38 -7.10 12.83
N GLU A 90 -12.50 -6.51 13.62
CA GLU A 90 -12.82 -5.93 14.92
C GLU A 90 -13.47 -4.54 14.80
N ASN A 91 -13.07 -3.76 13.80
CA ASN A 91 -13.47 -2.35 13.63
C ASN A 91 -14.01 -2.04 12.23
N PRO A 92 -15.03 -2.75 11.71
CA PRO A 92 -15.47 -2.62 10.32
C PRO A 92 -15.99 -1.22 9.95
N LYS A 93 -16.63 -0.53 10.89
CA LYS A 93 -17.19 0.83 10.65
C LYS A 93 -16.11 1.85 10.28
N GLU A 94 -14.92 1.75 10.87
CA GLU A 94 -13.81 2.65 10.57
C GLU A 94 -13.31 2.46 9.12
N TYR A 95 -13.34 1.22 8.62
CA TYR A 95 -13.01 0.94 7.21
C TYR A 95 -14.05 1.46 6.24
N ILE A 96 -15.34 1.45 6.60
CA ILE A 96 -16.39 2.06 5.79
C ILE A 96 -16.17 3.57 5.74
N ARG A 97 -16.02 4.22 6.90
CA ARG A 97 -15.83 5.66 7.00
C ARG A 97 -14.60 6.13 6.21
N VAL A 98 -13.45 5.54 6.47
CA VAL A 98 -12.20 6.03 5.88
C VAL A 98 -12.04 5.58 4.43
N ASN A 99 -12.22 4.27 4.14
CA ASN A 99 -11.89 3.75 2.82
C ASN A 99 -13.00 3.97 1.79
N ILE A 100 -14.27 4.01 2.21
CA ILE A 100 -15.39 4.18 1.29
C ILE A 100 -15.87 5.64 1.30
N GLU A 101 -16.32 6.16 2.43
CA GLU A 101 -16.84 7.53 2.50
C GLU A 101 -15.74 8.55 2.18
N GLY A 102 -14.53 8.37 2.74
CA GLY A 102 -13.38 9.23 2.46
C GLY A 102 -12.97 9.21 0.98
N PHE A 103 -12.98 8.03 0.35
CA PHE A 103 -12.67 7.94 -1.08
C PHE A 103 -13.76 8.60 -1.96
N ILE A 104 -15.02 8.39 -1.64
CA ILE A 104 -16.14 9.06 -2.33
C ILE A 104 -16.02 10.57 -2.16
N HIS A 105 -15.71 11.07 -0.96
CA HIS A 105 -15.49 12.49 -0.74
C HIS A 105 -14.37 13.06 -1.64
N ILE A 106 -13.25 12.37 -1.76
CA ILE A 106 -12.16 12.77 -2.68
C ILE A 106 -12.64 12.79 -4.13
N LEU A 107 -13.42 11.79 -4.58
CA LEU A 107 -13.97 11.76 -5.94
C LEU A 107 -14.98 12.90 -6.19
N GLU A 108 -15.83 13.23 -5.22
CA GLU A 108 -16.76 14.37 -5.33
C GLU A 108 -16.02 15.72 -5.37
N GLU A 109 -14.99 15.89 -4.56
CA GLU A 109 -14.13 17.07 -4.63
C GLU A 109 -13.35 17.15 -5.95
N CYS A 110 -12.92 16.00 -6.52
CA CYS A 110 -12.35 15.95 -7.87
C CYS A 110 -13.35 16.48 -8.91
N LYS A 111 -14.56 15.94 -8.91
CA LYS A 111 -15.64 16.34 -9.82
C LYS A 111 -15.97 17.84 -9.69
N LYS A 112 -16.17 18.33 -8.47
CA LYS A 112 -16.50 19.71 -8.17
C LYS A 112 -15.43 20.71 -8.65
N ASN A 113 -14.16 20.32 -8.58
CA ASN A 113 -13.01 21.16 -8.90
C ASN A 113 -12.39 20.89 -10.27
N ASN A 114 -13.02 20.05 -11.11
CA ASN A 114 -12.54 19.63 -12.44
C ASN A 114 -11.15 18.97 -12.40
N ILE A 115 -10.84 18.24 -11.33
CA ILE A 115 -9.65 17.39 -11.24
C ILE A 115 -10.02 16.00 -11.77
N ASN A 116 -9.35 15.58 -12.83
CA ASN A 116 -9.74 14.36 -13.56
C ASN A 116 -8.72 13.25 -13.52
N LYS A 117 -7.72 13.28 -12.60
CA LYS A 117 -6.66 12.27 -12.52
C LYS A 117 -6.43 11.82 -11.09
N ILE A 118 -6.64 10.53 -10.83
CA ILE A 118 -6.41 9.93 -9.51
C ILE A 118 -5.72 8.56 -9.64
N ILE A 119 -4.65 8.34 -8.86
CA ILE A 119 -4.05 7.03 -8.60
C ILE A 119 -4.46 6.65 -7.19
N TYR A 120 -4.96 5.44 -6.98
CA TYR A 120 -5.41 5.03 -5.64
C TYR A 120 -4.93 3.64 -5.23
N ALA A 121 -4.72 3.47 -3.92
CA ALA A 121 -4.30 2.22 -3.33
C ALA A 121 -5.49 1.25 -3.22
N SER A 122 -5.49 0.18 -4.01
CA SER A 122 -6.24 -1.04 -3.77
C SER A 122 -5.35 -2.06 -3.03
N SER A 123 -5.69 -3.33 -3.06
CA SER A 123 -4.98 -4.38 -2.31
C SER A 123 -5.18 -5.74 -2.96
N SER A 124 -4.17 -6.61 -2.89
CA SER A 124 -4.30 -8.04 -3.22
C SER A 124 -5.36 -8.76 -2.38
N SER A 125 -5.75 -8.20 -1.23
CA SER A 125 -6.82 -8.75 -0.39
C SER A 125 -8.18 -8.83 -1.10
N VAL A 126 -8.39 -8.07 -2.18
CA VAL A 126 -9.62 -8.14 -2.99
C VAL A 126 -9.82 -9.51 -3.64
N TYR A 127 -8.74 -10.25 -3.90
CA TYR A 127 -8.83 -11.61 -4.44
C TYR A 127 -9.46 -12.61 -3.47
N GLY A 128 -9.49 -12.29 -2.17
CA GLY A 128 -10.17 -13.09 -1.16
C GLY A 128 -9.68 -14.52 -1.12
N LEU A 129 -10.60 -15.46 -1.30
CA LEU A 129 -10.33 -16.89 -1.31
C LEU A 129 -10.17 -17.47 -2.74
N ASN A 130 -9.68 -16.67 -3.69
CA ASN A 130 -9.37 -17.18 -5.03
C ASN A 130 -8.26 -18.24 -4.94
N GLU A 131 -8.53 -19.42 -5.49
CA GLU A 131 -7.60 -20.56 -5.47
C GLU A 131 -6.62 -20.55 -6.67
N LYS A 132 -7.00 -19.84 -7.74
CA LYS A 132 -6.17 -19.73 -8.94
C LYS A 132 -5.03 -18.75 -8.70
N VAL A 133 -3.80 -19.19 -8.83
CA VAL A 133 -2.57 -18.41 -8.78
C VAL A 133 -1.76 -18.59 -10.08
N PRO A 134 -1.01 -17.59 -10.53
CA PRO A 134 -0.93 -16.22 -10.00
C PRO A 134 -2.23 -15.45 -10.19
N PHE A 135 -2.53 -14.51 -9.26
CA PHE A 135 -3.71 -13.65 -9.32
C PHE A 135 -3.60 -12.68 -10.50
N CYS A 136 -4.64 -12.66 -11.32
CA CYS A 136 -4.75 -11.74 -12.47
C CYS A 136 -5.85 -10.71 -12.23
N GLU A 137 -5.70 -9.51 -12.77
CA GLU A 137 -6.66 -8.42 -12.60
C GLU A 137 -8.05 -8.76 -13.17
N ASN A 138 -8.10 -9.64 -14.17
CA ASN A 138 -9.34 -10.13 -14.79
C ASN A 138 -9.97 -11.33 -14.09
N ASP A 139 -9.38 -11.81 -12.99
CA ASP A 139 -9.97 -12.90 -12.23
C ASP A 139 -11.32 -12.48 -11.66
N ASN A 140 -12.29 -13.40 -11.69
CA ASN A 140 -13.59 -13.14 -11.11
C ASN A 140 -13.51 -13.16 -9.58
N ILE A 141 -13.64 -12.01 -8.95
CA ILE A 141 -13.64 -11.87 -7.50
C ILE A 141 -15.01 -12.31 -6.97
N LYS A 142 -15.08 -13.53 -6.41
CA LYS A 142 -16.33 -14.12 -5.93
C LYS A 142 -16.68 -13.69 -4.51
N LEU A 143 -15.69 -13.62 -3.61
CA LEU A 143 -15.91 -13.41 -2.19
C LEU A 143 -14.70 -12.72 -1.54
N CYS A 144 -14.94 -11.55 -0.96
CA CYS A 144 -13.99 -10.94 -0.05
C CYS A 144 -14.02 -11.63 1.31
N ASN A 145 -12.85 -11.89 1.90
CA ASN A 145 -12.73 -12.58 3.19
C ASN A 145 -12.60 -11.64 4.39
N SER A 146 -12.74 -10.33 4.19
CA SER A 146 -12.64 -9.33 5.26
C SER A 146 -13.31 -8.01 4.90
N PRO A 147 -13.75 -7.20 5.90
CA PRO A 147 -14.23 -5.84 5.65
C PRO A 147 -13.20 -4.94 4.95
N TYR A 148 -11.91 -5.13 5.22
CA TYR A 148 -10.84 -4.44 4.48
C TYR A 148 -10.87 -4.77 2.99
N ALA A 149 -10.92 -6.05 2.62
CA ALA A 149 -11.00 -6.48 1.22
C ALA A 149 -12.25 -5.91 0.54
N CYS A 150 -13.42 -5.98 1.21
CA CYS A 150 -14.67 -5.39 0.73
C CYS A 150 -14.53 -3.88 0.49
N SER A 151 -13.91 -3.15 1.43
CA SER A 151 -13.73 -1.70 1.28
C SER A 151 -12.85 -1.35 0.09
N LYS A 152 -11.77 -2.11 -0.15
CA LYS A 152 -10.88 -1.90 -1.30
C LYS A 152 -11.56 -2.23 -2.63
N LEU A 153 -12.32 -3.32 -2.69
CA LEU A 153 -13.11 -3.65 -3.88
C LEU A 153 -14.18 -2.59 -4.15
N SER A 154 -14.83 -2.05 -3.11
CA SER A 154 -15.78 -0.94 -3.26
C SER A 154 -15.13 0.29 -3.87
N MET A 155 -13.89 0.65 -3.47
CA MET A 155 -13.15 1.75 -4.09
C MET A 155 -12.95 1.52 -5.59
N GLU A 156 -12.61 0.30 -6.03
CA GLU A 156 -12.45 -0.03 -7.45
C GLU A 156 -13.76 0.15 -8.23
N ILE A 157 -14.89 -0.25 -7.64
CA ILE A 157 -16.21 -0.10 -8.24
C ILE A 157 -16.60 1.38 -8.35
N PHE A 158 -16.42 2.18 -7.28
CA PHE A 158 -16.69 3.61 -7.32
C PHE A 158 -15.78 4.34 -8.31
N ALA A 159 -14.49 4.03 -8.35
CA ALA A 159 -13.57 4.62 -9.31
C ALA A 159 -14.01 4.37 -10.77
N LYS A 160 -14.44 3.15 -11.09
CA LYS A 160 -15.01 2.81 -12.42
C LYS A 160 -16.26 3.61 -12.72
N THR A 161 -17.17 3.73 -11.75
CA THR A 161 -18.43 4.48 -11.89
C THR A 161 -18.15 5.97 -12.16
N TYR A 162 -17.23 6.58 -11.39
CA TYR A 162 -16.87 7.99 -11.57
C TYR A 162 -16.12 8.25 -12.88
N TYR A 163 -15.32 7.30 -13.35
CA TYR A 163 -14.75 7.37 -14.70
C TYR A 163 -15.84 7.38 -15.78
N GLN A 164 -16.81 6.48 -15.70
CA GLN A 164 -17.89 6.37 -16.69
C GLN A 164 -18.84 7.56 -16.70
N LEU A 165 -19.19 8.08 -15.52
CA LEU A 165 -20.19 9.15 -15.39
C LEU A 165 -19.58 10.55 -15.54
N PHE A 166 -18.35 10.75 -15.05
CA PHE A 166 -17.76 12.08 -14.90
C PHE A 166 -16.40 12.25 -15.56
N GLY A 167 -15.87 11.22 -16.23
CA GLY A 167 -14.58 11.27 -16.92
C GLY A 167 -13.38 11.40 -15.99
N ILE A 168 -13.48 10.99 -14.71
CA ILE A 168 -12.36 11.00 -13.78
C ILE A 168 -11.48 9.79 -14.08
N ASN A 169 -10.35 10.04 -14.76
CA ASN A 169 -9.36 9.02 -15.05
C ASN A 169 -8.79 8.46 -13.75
N SER A 170 -8.79 7.14 -13.60
CA SER A 170 -8.35 6.52 -12.35
C SER A 170 -7.57 5.23 -12.58
N ILE A 171 -6.45 5.08 -11.86
CA ILE A 171 -5.66 3.85 -11.85
C ILE A 171 -5.64 3.29 -10.44
N GLY A 172 -6.21 2.09 -10.28
CA GLY A 172 -6.20 1.33 -9.04
C GLY A 172 -4.98 0.41 -8.96
N LEU A 173 -4.30 0.41 -7.83
CA LEU A 173 -3.09 -0.39 -7.63
C LEU A 173 -3.33 -1.41 -6.52
N ARG A 174 -3.44 -2.70 -6.89
CA ARG A 174 -3.54 -3.82 -5.96
C ARG A 174 -2.15 -4.14 -5.44
N PHE A 175 -1.77 -3.51 -4.33
CA PHE A 175 -0.51 -3.80 -3.67
C PHE A 175 -0.52 -5.19 -3.06
N PHE A 176 0.55 -5.96 -3.31
CA PHE A 176 0.87 -7.18 -2.59
C PHE A 176 1.61 -6.83 -1.29
N THR A 177 2.29 -7.77 -0.64
CA THR A 177 2.88 -7.48 0.67
C THR A 177 4.10 -6.58 0.55
N VAL A 178 3.90 -5.28 0.80
CA VAL A 178 4.97 -4.28 0.71
C VAL A 178 5.84 -4.30 1.97
N TYR A 179 7.17 -4.23 1.80
CA TYR A 179 8.13 -4.17 2.88
C TYR A 179 9.30 -3.23 2.56
N GLY A 180 10.07 -2.83 3.57
CA GLY A 180 11.24 -1.95 3.44
C GLY A 180 11.39 -0.99 4.62
N PRO A 181 12.37 -0.07 4.57
CA PRO A 181 12.57 0.98 5.56
C PRO A 181 11.27 1.76 5.84
N ARG A 182 11.08 2.24 7.05
CA ARG A 182 9.84 2.93 7.50
C ARG A 182 8.59 2.02 7.43
N GLY A 183 8.79 0.69 7.29
CA GLY A 183 7.72 -0.30 7.19
C GLY A 183 6.82 -0.30 8.41
N ARG A 184 5.55 -0.68 8.22
CA ARG A 184 4.55 -0.71 9.28
C ARG A 184 4.92 -1.73 10.37
N PRO A 185 4.84 -1.34 11.66
CA PRO A 185 5.24 -2.20 12.78
C PRO A 185 4.30 -3.39 13.00
N ASP A 186 3.06 -3.33 12.48
CA ASP A 186 2.08 -4.41 12.58
C ASP A 186 2.22 -5.50 11.49
N MET A 187 3.12 -5.31 10.51
CA MET A 187 3.35 -6.26 9.42
C MET A 187 4.46 -7.26 9.73
N ALA A 188 4.35 -8.45 9.16
CA ALA A 188 5.30 -9.56 9.40
C ALA A 188 6.77 -9.19 9.15
N PRO A 189 7.16 -8.49 8.08
CA PRO A 189 8.56 -8.15 7.86
C PRO A 189 9.17 -7.34 9.01
N TYR A 190 8.47 -6.31 9.48
CA TYR A 190 8.94 -5.53 10.63
C TYR A 190 8.95 -6.35 11.92
N LYS A 191 7.84 -7.05 12.20
CA LYS A 191 7.71 -7.86 13.44
C LYS A 191 8.81 -8.90 13.57
N PHE A 192 9.13 -9.59 12.48
CA PHE A 192 10.11 -10.68 12.52
C PHE A 192 11.53 -10.13 12.67
N LEU A 193 11.92 -9.14 11.87
CA LEU A 193 13.22 -8.50 12.04
C LEU A 193 13.38 -7.94 13.47
N ASN A 194 12.41 -7.16 13.94
CA ASN A 194 12.44 -6.58 15.28
C ASN A 194 12.50 -7.63 16.40
N ALA A 195 11.79 -8.75 16.25
CA ALA A 195 11.82 -9.83 17.24
C ALA A 195 13.21 -10.51 17.25
N ILE A 196 13.79 -10.80 16.07
CA ILE A 196 15.11 -11.43 15.96
C ILE A 196 16.21 -10.50 16.49
N ILE A 197 16.19 -9.22 16.12
CA ILE A 197 17.14 -8.19 16.62
C ILE A 197 17.16 -8.20 18.15
N ASN A 198 15.98 -8.20 18.78
CA ASN A 198 15.82 -8.08 20.22
C ASN A 198 15.75 -9.42 20.96
N ASN A 199 16.10 -10.54 20.32
CA ASN A 199 16.05 -11.91 20.88
C ASN A 199 14.66 -12.29 21.45
N LYS A 200 13.58 -11.71 20.90
CA LYS A 200 12.18 -12.02 21.23
C LYS A 200 11.67 -13.19 20.41
N GLU A 201 10.58 -13.80 20.85
CA GLU A 201 9.94 -14.91 20.18
C GLU A 201 9.14 -14.43 18.95
N ILE A 202 9.26 -15.15 17.84
CA ILE A 202 8.42 -15.00 16.64
C ILE A 202 7.22 -15.94 16.74
N THR A 203 6.02 -15.42 16.53
CA THR A 203 4.82 -16.24 16.41
C THR A 203 4.65 -16.67 14.94
N LYS A 204 4.79 -17.98 14.69
CA LYS A 204 4.51 -18.62 13.40
C LYS A 204 3.12 -19.24 13.43
N TYR A 205 2.27 -18.91 12.46
CA TYR A 205 0.94 -19.49 12.33
C TYR A 205 0.93 -20.62 11.29
N GLY A 206 0.28 -21.76 11.63
CA GLY A 206 0.26 -22.96 10.80
C GLY A 206 1.64 -23.64 10.71
N ASN A 207 1.79 -24.47 9.67
CA ASN A 207 3.04 -25.24 9.41
C ASN A 207 4.14 -24.40 8.73
N GLY A 208 3.85 -23.16 8.30
CA GLY A 208 4.79 -22.29 7.60
C GLY A 208 4.85 -22.48 6.09
N GLU A 209 3.97 -23.29 5.51
CA GLU A 209 3.89 -23.53 4.05
C GLU A 209 3.06 -22.50 3.28
N SER A 210 2.36 -21.61 4.00
CA SER A 210 1.70 -20.46 3.35
C SER A 210 2.73 -19.54 2.71
N TYR A 211 2.51 -19.12 1.46
CA TYR A 211 3.46 -18.23 0.80
C TYR A 211 2.87 -16.86 0.48
N ARG A 212 3.76 -15.86 0.45
CA ARG A 212 3.45 -14.47 0.18
C ARG A 212 4.38 -13.91 -0.88
N ASP A 213 3.83 -13.06 -1.70
CA ASP A 213 4.54 -12.22 -2.64
C ASP A 213 4.96 -10.93 -1.90
N TYR A 214 6.25 -10.83 -1.57
CA TYR A 214 6.84 -9.67 -0.88
C TYR A 214 7.47 -8.73 -1.89
N THR A 215 7.08 -7.47 -1.85
CA THR A 215 7.53 -6.46 -2.81
C THR A 215 8.23 -5.31 -2.08
N TYR A 216 9.45 -4.99 -2.51
CA TYR A 216 10.22 -3.91 -1.89
C TYR A 216 9.59 -2.54 -2.18
N ILE A 217 9.69 -1.64 -1.22
CA ILE A 217 9.02 -0.34 -1.26
C ILE A 217 9.37 0.49 -2.50
N ASP A 218 10.64 0.53 -2.92
CA ASP A 218 11.05 1.33 -4.08
C ASP A 218 10.44 0.79 -5.38
N ASP A 219 10.25 -0.52 -5.50
CA ASP A 219 9.57 -1.10 -6.66
C ASP A 219 8.09 -0.68 -6.70
N ILE A 220 7.41 -0.67 -5.54
CA ILE A 220 6.04 -0.17 -5.42
C ILE A 220 5.95 1.31 -5.82
N VAL A 221 6.87 2.14 -5.31
CA VAL A 221 6.93 3.58 -5.65
C VAL A 221 7.15 3.76 -7.16
N ASN A 222 8.01 2.97 -7.79
CA ASN A 222 8.20 3.00 -9.24
C ASN A 222 6.91 2.67 -10.01
N GLY A 223 6.11 1.71 -9.52
CA GLY A 223 4.79 1.40 -10.09
C GLY A 223 3.80 2.57 -9.97
N ILE A 224 3.80 3.28 -8.83
CA ILE A 224 2.98 4.49 -8.64
C ILE A 224 3.42 5.59 -9.61
N ILE A 225 4.73 5.85 -9.75
CA ILE A 225 5.26 6.84 -10.70
C ILE A 225 4.92 6.45 -12.15
N GLY A 226 5.06 5.17 -12.52
CA GLY A 226 4.63 4.66 -13.82
C GLY A 226 3.15 4.92 -14.11
N SER A 227 2.30 4.79 -13.08
CA SER A 227 0.87 5.09 -13.18
C SER A 227 0.60 6.58 -13.41
N ILE A 228 1.28 7.46 -12.69
CA ILE A 228 1.17 8.92 -12.87
C ILE A 228 1.56 9.31 -14.31
N ASN A 229 2.66 8.76 -14.82
CA ASN A 229 3.17 9.09 -16.14
C ASN A 229 2.28 8.59 -17.30
N ASN A 230 1.49 7.55 -17.06
CA ASN A 230 0.69 6.91 -18.09
C ASN A 230 -0.84 7.11 -17.95
N ILE A 231 -1.32 7.86 -16.93
CA ILE A 231 -2.75 7.99 -16.65
C ILE A 231 -3.54 8.61 -17.82
N ASP A 232 -2.96 9.55 -18.57
CA ASP A 232 -3.61 10.18 -19.71
C ASP A 232 -3.84 9.20 -20.88
N LYS A 233 -2.94 8.22 -21.05
CA LYS A 233 -3.04 7.16 -22.07
C LYS A 233 -3.99 6.06 -21.60
N ILE A 234 -3.88 5.63 -20.36
CA ILE A 234 -4.60 4.49 -19.81
C ILE A 234 -6.05 4.86 -19.47
N LYS A 235 -6.27 6.06 -18.93
CA LYS A 235 -7.54 6.61 -18.46
C LYS A 235 -8.12 5.85 -17.27
N PHE A 236 -8.58 4.60 -17.44
CA PHE A 236 -9.09 3.75 -16.38
C PHE A 236 -8.50 2.35 -16.46
N ASN A 237 -7.88 1.89 -15.38
CA ASN A 237 -7.47 0.49 -15.24
C ASN A 237 -7.12 0.13 -13.79
N ILE A 238 -6.94 -1.18 -13.55
CA ILE A 238 -6.47 -1.75 -12.29
C ILE A 238 -5.24 -2.59 -12.59
N TYR A 239 -4.21 -2.53 -11.72
CA TYR A 239 -2.95 -3.24 -11.85
C TYR A 239 -2.52 -3.91 -10.57
N ASN A 240 -1.98 -5.10 -10.69
CA ASN A 240 -1.23 -5.75 -9.61
C ASN A 240 0.17 -5.14 -9.52
N LEU A 241 0.57 -4.75 -8.30
CA LEU A 241 1.96 -4.42 -7.99
C LEU A 241 2.48 -5.41 -6.94
N GLY A 242 3.17 -6.41 -7.42
CA GLY A 242 3.82 -7.50 -6.70
C GLY A 242 5.24 -7.72 -7.21
N ASN A 243 5.98 -8.61 -6.58
CA ASN A 243 7.30 -9.02 -7.05
C ASN A 243 7.24 -10.21 -8.05
N SER A 244 6.11 -10.92 -8.04
CA SER A 244 5.92 -12.15 -8.83
C SER A 244 6.94 -13.27 -8.51
N ASP A 245 7.42 -13.29 -7.25
CA ASP A 245 8.37 -14.27 -6.73
C ASP A 245 8.01 -14.59 -5.25
N PRO A 246 6.95 -15.40 -5.02
CA PRO A 246 6.46 -15.67 -3.68
C PRO A 246 7.38 -16.62 -2.92
N VAL A 247 7.51 -16.43 -1.61
CA VAL A 247 8.25 -17.30 -0.70
C VAL A 247 7.34 -17.83 0.41
N THR A 248 7.64 -19.02 0.92
CA THR A 248 6.96 -19.61 2.07
C THR A 248 7.27 -18.84 3.36
N LEU A 249 6.42 -18.96 4.37
CA LEU A 249 6.68 -18.35 5.67
C LEU A 249 7.97 -18.93 6.32
N ASN A 250 8.27 -20.22 6.10
CA ASN A 250 9.50 -20.84 6.58
C ASN A 250 10.72 -20.20 5.92
N GLU A 251 10.78 -20.13 4.58
CA GLU A 251 11.84 -19.45 3.83
C GLU A 251 11.99 -17.98 4.25
N PHE A 252 10.87 -17.28 4.46
CA PHE A 252 10.90 -15.89 4.91
C PHE A 252 11.58 -15.75 6.28
N ILE A 253 11.28 -16.64 7.24
CA ILE A 253 11.92 -16.66 8.56
C ILE A 253 13.43 -16.94 8.44
N ASP A 254 13.81 -17.90 7.59
CA ASP A 254 15.21 -18.26 7.36
C ASP A 254 16.00 -17.09 6.75
N ILE A 255 15.41 -16.36 5.79
CA ILE A 255 16.03 -15.17 5.21
C ILE A 255 16.18 -14.06 6.28
N CYS A 256 15.17 -13.82 7.12
CA CYS A 256 15.26 -12.87 8.22
C CYS A 256 16.37 -13.25 9.22
N SER A 257 16.47 -14.55 9.57
CA SER A 257 17.53 -15.10 10.42
C SER A 257 18.92 -14.83 9.84
N LYS A 258 19.10 -15.12 8.57
CA LYS A 258 20.35 -14.90 7.83
C LYS A 258 20.73 -13.42 7.78
N VAL A 259 19.78 -12.54 7.50
CA VAL A 259 20.00 -11.08 7.42
C VAL A 259 20.45 -10.50 8.76
N VAL A 260 19.80 -10.90 9.86
CA VAL A 260 20.14 -10.43 11.21
C VAL A 260 21.38 -11.14 11.78
N GLY A 261 21.71 -12.35 11.29
CA GLY A 261 22.80 -13.18 11.82
C GLY A 261 22.48 -13.84 13.18
N LYS A 262 21.18 -14.05 13.47
CA LYS A 262 20.72 -14.67 14.74
C LYS A 262 19.68 -15.74 14.48
N ILE A 263 19.70 -16.82 15.28
CA ILE A 263 18.69 -17.88 15.23
C ILE A 263 17.41 -17.39 15.91
N PRO A 264 16.25 -17.40 15.25
CA PRO A 264 15.00 -16.95 15.83
C PRO A 264 14.47 -17.95 16.86
N LYS A 265 13.86 -17.43 17.94
CA LYS A 265 12.99 -18.21 18.82
C LYS A 265 11.60 -18.27 18.20
N ILE A 266 11.09 -19.47 17.92
CA ILE A 266 9.83 -19.64 17.20
C ILE A 266 8.79 -20.33 18.09
N LYS A 267 7.61 -19.71 18.21
CA LYS A 267 6.41 -20.32 18.76
C LYS A 267 5.40 -20.57 17.63
N THR A 268 5.05 -21.83 17.44
CA THR A 268 4.05 -22.20 16.44
C THR A 268 2.65 -22.23 17.05
N LEU A 269 1.70 -21.57 16.39
CA LEU A 269 0.28 -21.57 16.72
C LEU A 269 -0.54 -22.12 15.54
N GLY A 270 -1.80 -22.47 15.78
CA GLY A 270 -2.73 -22.88 14.72
C GLY A 270 -3.01 -21.79 13.69
N ASN A 271 -3.70 -22.15 12.60
CA ASN A 271 -4.08 -21.20 11.55
C ASN A 271 -4.98 -20.08 12.09
N GLN A 272 -4.84 -18.89 11.53
CA GLN A 272 -5.64 -17.72 11.90
C GLN A 272 -6.83 -17.49 10.96
N LYS A 273 -7.93 -16.98 11.51
CA LYS A 273 -9.10 -16.56 10.72
C LYS A 273 -8.71 -15.40 9.79
N GLY A 274 -9.18 -15.46 8.56
CA GLY A 274 -8.94 -14.42 7.54
C GLY A 274 -7.60 -14.52 6.82
N ASP A 275 -6.69 -15.41 7.22
CA ASP A 275 -5.46 -15.67 6.46
C ASP A 275 -5.77 -16.47 5.19
N VAL A 276 -5.16 -16.06 4.09
CA VAL A 276 -5.20 -16.80 2.82
C VAL A 276 -3.93 -17.65 2.69
N PRO A 277 -4.04 -18.87 2.11
CA PRO A 277 -2.86 -19.74 1.99
C PRO A 277 -1.80 -19.15 1.05
N TYR A 278 -2.22 -18.44 0.02
CA TYR A 278 -1.33 -17.98 -1.05
C TYR A 278 -1.59 -16.53 -1.43
N THR A 279 -0.52 -15.77 -1.74
CA THR A 279 -0.60 -14.53 -2.50
C THR A 279 0.52 -14.53 -3.54
N PHE A 280 0.15 -14.41 -4.81
CA PHE A 280 1.09 -14.46 -5.93
C PHE A 280 0.55 -13.59 -7.07
N ALA A 281 1.29 -12.54 -7.43
CA ALA A 281 0.88 -11.59 -8.46
C ALA A 281 1.24 -12.05 -9.87
N ASN A 282 0.31 -11.98 -10.81
CA ASN A 282 0.67 -11.76 -12.20
C ASN A 282 0.87 -10.25 -12.41
N ILE A 283 2.01 -9.83 -12.91
CA ILE A 283 2.39 -8.43 -13.10
C ILE A 283 2.59 -8.04 -14.57
N GLU A 284 2.28 -8.93 -15.50
CA GLU A 284 2.52 -8.68 -16.94
C GLU A 284 1.82 -7.43 -17.45
N LYS A 285 0.59 -7.19 -17.01
CA LYS A 285 -0.17 -5.99 -17.37
C LYS A 285 0.54 -4.71 -16.87
N ALA A 286 1.02 -4.70 -15.64
CA ALA A 286 1.77 -3.58 -15.09
C ALA A 286 3.13 -3.38 -15.81
N ARG A 287 3.79 -4.47 -16.21
CA ARG A 287 5.01 -4.40 -17.00
C ARG A 287 4.79 -3.70 -18.34
N LEU A 288 3.75 -4.09 -19.06
CA LEU A 288 3.46 -3.55 -20.38
C LEU A 288 3.00 -2.08 -20.35
N ASP A 289 2.08 -1.76 -19.43
CA ASP A 289 1.39 -0.47 -19.44
C ASP A 289 2.09 0.60 -18.58
N LEU A 290 2.74 0.19 -17.49
CA LEU A 290 3.36 1.09 -16.51
C LEU A 290 4.90 1.07 -16.54
N SER A 291 5.51 0.20 -17.37
CA SER A 291 6.95 -0.11 -17.32
C SER A 291 7.40 -0.60 -15.94
N TYR A 292 6.49 -1.28 -15.22
CA TYR A 292 6.74 -1.82 -13.90
C TYR A 292 7.65 -3.04 -13.96
N ASN A 293 8.81 -2.97 -13.33
CA ASN A 293 9.79 -4.05 -13.31
C ASN A 293 10.45 -4.13 -11.94
N PRO A 294 9.89 -4.90 -10.98
CA PRO A 294 10.48 -5.07 -9.66
C PRO A 294 11.86 -5.73 -9.78
N LYS A 295 12.85 -5.20 -9.05
CA LYS A 295 14.25 -5.61 -9.18
C LYS A 295 14.86 -6.09 -7.87
N ILE A 296 14.28 -5.70 -6.75
CA ILE A 296 14.89 -5.93 -5.44
C ILE A 296 14.50 -7.31 -4.93
N LYS A 297 15.49 -8.21 -4.86
CA LYS A 297 15.32 -9.52 -4.25
C LYS A 297 15.03 -9.40 -2.76
N LEU A 298 14.24 -10.35 -2.21
CA LEU A 298 13.78 -10.32 -0.82
C LEU A 298 14.92 -10.18 0.20
N GLU A 299 15.99 -10.94 0.06
CA GLU A 299 17.14 -10.88 0.99
C GLU A 299 17.80 -9.49 0.98
N VAL A 300 17.96 -8.88 -0.21
CA VAL A 300 18.54 -7.54 -0.34
C VAL A 300 17.63 -6.49 0.32
N GLY A 301 16.36 -6.52 0.03
CA GLY A 301 15.40 -5.55 0.61
C GLY A 301 15.25 -5.71 2.12
N LEU A 302 15.27 -6.95 2.66
CA LEU A 302 15.27 -7.20 4.11
C LEU A 302 16.54 -6.69 4.78
N ARG A 303 17.69 -6.78 4.11
CA ARG A 303 18.96 -6.22 4.62
C ARG A 303 18.86 -4.68 4.72
N LEU A 304 18.40 -4.01 3.67
CA LEU A 304 18.18 -2.55 3.69
C LEU A 304 17.19 -2.14 4.79
N MET A 305 16.13 -2.93 4.98
CA MET A 305 15.18 -2.71 6.06
C MET A 305 15.82 -2.89 7.43
N TYR A 306 16.60 -3.96 7.64
CA TYR A 306 17.33 -4.22 8.87
C TYR A 306 18.31 -3.08 9.21
N GLU A 307 19.11 -2.63 8.24
CA GLU A 307 20.06 -1.52 8.40
C GLU A 307 19.38 -0.22 8.83
N SER A 308 18.13 -0.01 8.43
CA SER A 308 17.32 1.15 8.85
C SER A 308 16.73 1.03 10.27
N MET A 309 16.81 -0.16 10.88
CA MET A 309 16.23 -0.44 12.21
C MET A 309 17.29 -0.45 13.33
N VAL A 310 18.57 -0.52 12.96
CA VAL A 310 19.72 -0.54 13.87
C VAL A 310 20.61 0.68 13.62
#